data_cc2a5813108b4b7051382a2fc022ac6b
#
_entry.id   cc2a5813108b4b7051382a2fc022ac6b
#
_cell.length_a   1.000
_cell.length_b   1.000
_cell.length_c   1.000
_cell.angle_alpha   90.00
_cell.angle_beta   90.00
_cell.angle_gamma   90.00
#
_symmetry.space_group_name_H-M   'P 1'
#
loop_
_entity.id
_entity.type
_entity.pdbx_description
1 polymer ?
#
loop_
_entity_poly.entity_id
_entity_poly.type
_entity_poly.pdbx_seq_one_letter_code
_entity_poly.pdbx_strand_id
1 'polypeptide(L)'
;GEGVYTVTINEQESNEFEVCENSCGALIEYTHKDNNTPFDNIFWVGDTNLSFKFRVPGGFKPSGVSIEVDNEQFLNQYQEIVELYSIPYTTRVFSMGDVNGLPYYIAELMNRILCLSDVKINGESFVREGNSKPEKVETIGRKELFIWSITLRQKLRHISGIGGKIEESYSASGVSFKLNKPEDGEVLVYDDNEGSFVNSNTLSSL
;
A
#
# COMPACT_ATOMS: atom_id res chain seq x y z
N GLY A 1 -28.02 -5.64 -13.16
CA GLY A 1 -28.38 -4.23 -13.28
C GLY A 1 -28.08 -3.49 -11.96
N GLU A 2 -28.11 -2.18 -12.01
CA GLU A 2 -28.02 -1.34 -10.81
C GLU A 2 -29.25 -1.50 -9.94
N GLY A 3 -29.11 -1.38 -8.62
CA GLY A 3 -30.20 -1.45 -7.68
C GLY A 3 -29.81 -1.85 -6.28
N VAL A 4 -30.78 -1.85 -5.40
CA VAL A 4 -30.62 -2.37 -4.03
C VAL A 4 -31.06 -3.82 -4.01
N TYR A 5 -30.23 -4.67 -3.45
CA TYR A 5 -30.41 -6.12 -3.41
C TYR A 5 -30.23 -6.65 -2.00
N THR A 6 -30.91 -7.77 -1.74
CA THR A 6 -30.64 -8.64 -0.59
C THR A 6 -30.30 -10.04 -1.09
N VAL A 7 -29.55 -10.79 -0.34
CA VAL A 7 -29.27 -12.22 -0.60
C VAL A 7 -29.94 -13.05 0.45
N THR A 8 -30.76 -14.01 0.02
CA THR A 8 -31.44 -14.96 0.91
C THR A 8 -30.78 -16.33 0.77
N ILE A 9 -30.30 -16.88 1.89
CA ILE A 9 -29.73 -18.23 1.96
C ILE A 9 -30.41 -18.97 3.12
N ASN A 10 -31.04 -20.09 2.84
CA ASN A 10 -31.72 -20.91 3.85
C ASN A 10 -32.67 -20.09 4.76
N GLU A 11 -33.52 -19.29 4.15
CA GLU A 11 -34.49 -18.42 4.84
C GLU A 11 -33.86 -17.26 5.67
N GLN A 12 -32.56 -17.11 5.63
CA GLN A 12 -31.86 -15.96 6.23
C GLN A 12 -31.59 -14.92 5.16
N GLU A 13 -32.01 -13.71 5.42
CA GLU A 13 -31.81 -12.56 4.51
C GLU A 13 -30.64 -11.70 4.98
N SER A 14 -29.79 -11.31 4.01
CA SER A 14 -28.67 -10.38 4.28
C SER A 14 -29.19 -8.97 4.51
N ASN A 15 -28.33 -8.09 4.99
CA ASN A 15 -28.57 -6.66 4.89
C ASN A 15 -28.67 -6.24 3.42
N GLU A 16 -29.39 -5.17 3.17
CA GLU A 16 -29.44 -4.55 1.84
C GLU A 16 -28.06 -4.07 1.40
N PHE A 17 -27.73 -4.29 0.14
CA PHE A 17 -26.53 -3.76 -0.50
C PHE A 17 -26.87 -3.17 -1.87
N GLU A 18 -26.19 -2.09 -2.21
CA GLU A 18 -26.41 -1.39 -3.47
C GLU A 18 -25.39 -1.85 -4.53
N VAL A 19 -25.88 -2.16 -5.71
CA VAL A 19 -25.08 -2.40 -6.91
C VAL A 19 -25.18 -1.18 -7.81
N CYS A 20 -24.06 -0.55 -8.10
CA CYS A 20 -23.97 0.61 -8.98
C CYS A 20 -22.87 0.40 -10.04
N GLU A 21 -23.08 0.90 -11.26
CA GLU A 21 -22.10 0.81 -12.36
C GLU A 21 -20.84 1.64 -12.10
N ASN A 22 -21.02 2.79 -11.48
CA ASN A 22 -19.91 3.63 -11.05
C ASN A 22 -19.56 3.33 -9.59
N SER A 23 -18.29 3.00 -9.35
CA SER A 23 -17.80 2.69 -8.01
C SER A 23 -18.00 3.87 -7.06
N CYS A 24 -19.09 3.84 -6.30
CA CYS A 24 -19.35 4.81 -5.25
C CYS A 24 -18.38 4.59 -4.09
N GLY A 25 -17.35 5.44 -3.99
CA GLY A 25 -16.39 5.39 -2.89
C GLY A 25 -15.17 4.50 -3.11
N ALA A 26 -14.36 4.37 -2.07
CA ALA A 26 -13.11 3.64 -2.08
C ALA A 26 -13.33 2.15 -1.78
N LEU A 27 -12.68 1.27 -2.54
CA LEU A 27 -12.62 -0.15 -2.25
C LEU A 27 -11.47 -0.42 -1.28
N ILE A 28 -11.81 -0.99 -0.13
CA ILE A 28 -10.85 -1.43 0.88
C ILE A 28 -10.71 -2.94 0.78
N GLU A 29 -9.49 -3.41 0.57
CA GLU A 29 -9.14 -4.83 0.56
C GLU A 29 -8.11 -5.07 1.65
N TYR A 30 -8.29 -6.11 2.47
CA TYR A 30 -7.38 -6.37 3.58
C TYR A 30 -7.20 -7.85 3.86
N THR A 31 -5.99 -8.19 4.29
CA THR A 31 -5.62 -9.53 4.74
C THR A 31 -4.53 -9.44 5.81
N HIS A 32 -4.26 -10.55 6.47
CA HIS A 32 -3.21 -10.66 7.46
C HIS A 32 -2.28 -11.84 7.15
N LYS A 33 -0.97 -11.60 7.15
CA LYS A 33 0.03 -12.63 6.81
C LYS A 33 0.21 -13.65 7.92
N ASP A 34 0.03 -13.23 9.16
CA ASP A 34 0.30 -14.05 10.33
C ASP A 34 -0.98 -14.74 10.77
N ASN A 35 -1.27 -15.85 10.11
CA ASN A 35 -2.50 -16.62 10.31
C ASN A 35 -2.60 -17.29 11.69
N ASN A 36 -1.50 -17.34 12.45
CA ASN A 36 -1.45 -18.00 13.75
C ASN A 36 -1.77 -17.08 14.91
N THR A 37 -1.80 -15.76 14.67
CA THR A 37 -2.10 -14.78 15.71
C THR A 37 -3.53 -14.29 15.55
N PRO A 38 -4.42 -14.50 16.52
CA PRO A 38 -5.76 -13.96 16.47
C PRO A 38 -5.69 -12.44 16.51
N PHE A 39 -6.31 -11.78 15.54
CA PHE A 39 -6.43 -10.35 15.51
C PHE A 39 -7.92 -9.99 15.57
N ASP A 40 -8.31 -9.35 16.67
CA ASP A 40 -9.68 -8.85 16.84
C ASP A 40 -10.77 -9.91 16.61
N ASN A 41 -10.58 -11.12 17.14
CA ASN A 41 -11.45 -12.29 16.94
C ASN A 41 -11.58 -12.79 15.50
N ILE A 42 -10.73 -12.31 14.59
CA ILE A 42 -10.63 -12.82 13.23
C ILE A 42 -9.42 -13.76 13.16
N PHE A 43 -9.67 -14.97 12.67
CA PHE A 43 -8.63 -15.97 12.47
C PHE A 43 -8.46 -16.21 10.98
N TRP A 44 -7.28 -15.97 10.46
CA TRP A 44 -6.88 -16.48 9.14
C TRP A 44 -6.26 -17.85 9.36
N VAL A 45 -6.88 -18.91 8.87
CA VAL A 45 -6.42 -20.28 9.06
C VAL A 45 -5.65 -20.76 7.82
N GLY A 46 -4.39 -21.18 8.02
CA GLY A 46 -3.56 -21.78 6.99
C GLY A 46 -3.14 -20.83 5.85
N ASP A 47 -2.63 -21.40 4.76
CA ASP A 47 -2.19 -20.70 3.55
C ASP A 47 -3.36 -20.18 2.69
N THR A 48 -4.52 -19.98 3.28
CA THR A 48 -5.66 -19.39 2.58
C THR A 48 -5.35 -17.92 2.34
N ASN A 49 -5.14 -17.57 1.08
CA ASN A 49 -5.04 -16.17 0.62
C ASN A 49 -6.41 -15.46 0.73
N LEU A 50 -7.06 -15.60 1.89
CA LEU A 50 -8.36 -15.01 2.10
C LEU A 50 -8.21 -13.51 2.29
N SER A 51 -8.79 -12.74 1.39
CA SER A 51 -8.85 -11.30 1.47
C SER A 51 -10.30 -10.84 1.60
N PHE A 52 -10.54 -9.95 2.54
CA PHE A 52 -11.82 -9.31 2.72
C PHE A 52 -11.89 -8.01 1.95
N LYS A 53 -13.09 -7.65 1.50
CA LYS A 53 -13.32 -6.45 0.70
C LYS A 53 -14.59 -5.76 1.18
N PHE A 54 -14.53 -4.43 1.29
CA PHE A 54 -15.73 -3.62 1.46
C PHE A 54 -15.53 -2.24 0.82
N ARG A 55 -16.62 -1.55 0.58
CA ARG A 55 -16.58 -0.17 0.07
C ARG A 55 -17.00 0.81 1.13
N VAL A 56 -16.33 1.96 1.13
CA VAL A 56 -16.65 3.06 2.01
C VAL A 56 -16.81 4.34 1.18
N PRO A 57 -17.89 5.12 1.38
CA PRO A 57 -18.03 6.43 0.77
C PRO A 57 -16.85 7.33 1.14
N GLY A 58 -16.27 8.00 0.13
CA GLY A 58 -15.10 8.85 0.33
C GLY A 58 -13.94 8.49 -0.60
N GLY A 59 -12.74 8.97 -0.25
CA GLY A 59 -11.55 8.75 -1.04
C GLY A 59 -10.37 9.61 -0.59
N PHE A 60 -9.29 9.58 -1.35
CA PHE A 60 -8.13 10.42 -1.09
C PHE A 60 -8.39 11.86 -1.51
N LYS A 61 -8.08 12.80 -0.62
CA LYS A 61 -8.16 14.23 -0.93
C LYS A 61 -6.99 14.64 -1.82
N PRO A 62 -7.23 15.28 -2.99
CA PRO A 62 -6.15 15.75 -3.85
C PRO A 62 -5.18 16.72 -3.15
N SER A 63 -5.71 17.60 -2.28
CA SER A 63 -4.93 18.53 -1.47
C SER A 63 -4.25 17.89 -0.26
N GLY A 64 -4.51 16.62 0.02
CA GLY A 64 -3.99 15.90 1.19
C GLY A 64 -2.77 15.04 0.87
N VAL A 65 -2.04 15.35 -0.20
CA VAL A 65 -0.77 14.69 -0.52
C VAL A 65 0.36 15.49 0.11
N SER A 66 1.19 14.84 0.92
CA SER A 66 2.41 15.42 1.47
C SER A 66 3.62 14.56 1.08
N ILE A 67 4.72 15.23 0.81
CA ILE A 67 6.02 14.60 0.52
C ILE A 67 6.85 14.75 1.78
N GLU A 68 7.21 13.63 2.36
CA GLU A 68 7.91 13.53 3.63
C GLU A 68 9.26 12.84 3.45
N VAL A 69 10.13 13.00 4.42
CA VAL A 69 11.44 12.33 4.47
C VAL A 69 11.61 11.71 5.85
N ASP A 70 11.95 10.43 5.85
CA ASP A 70 12.39 9.72 7.04
C ASP A 70 13.92 9.74 7.04
N ASN A 71 14.54 10.48 7.95
CA ASN A 71 15.97 10.66 7.99
C ASN A 71 16.51 10.59 9.42
N GLU A 72 17.75 10.13 9.54
CA GLU A 72 18.49 10.15 10.77
C GLU A 72 19.84 10.84 10.56
N GLN A 73 20.16 11.79 11.44
CA GLN A 73 21.36 12.61 11.38
C GLN A 73 21.96 12.74 12.77
N PHE A 74 23.28 12.86 12.86
CA PHE A 74 23.96 13.18 14.12
C PHE A 74 25.08 14.20 13.91
N LEU A 75 25.41 14.92 14.96
CA LEU A 75 26.57 15.81 15.01
C LEU A 75 27.80 15.02 15.47
N ASN A 76 28.85 15.05 14.64
CA ASN A 76 30.14 14.48 15.04
C ASN A 76 30.89 15.40 16.02
N GLN A 77 32.04 14.97 16.51
CA GLN A 77 32.86 15.74 17.43
C GLN A 77 33.38 17.08 16.86
N TYR A 78 33.35 17.24 15.54
CA TYR A 78 33.76 18.49 14.84
C TYR A 78 32.58 19.40 14.56
N GLN A 79 31.40 19.09 15.11
CA GLN A 79 30.12 19.80 14.86
C GLN A 79 29.63 19.75 13.39
N GLU A 80 30.06 18.74 12.66
CA GLU A 80 29.55 18.48 11.31
C GLU A 80 28.34 17.55 11.39
N ILE A 81 27.32 17.83 10.59
CA ILE A 81 26.14 16.98 10.47
C ILE A 81 26.50 15.80 9.57
N VAL A 82 26.36 14.59 10.12
CA VAL A 82 26.50 13.33 9.38
C VAL A 82 25.12 12.73 9.20
N GLU A 83 24.70 12.53 7.96
CA GLU A 83 23.46 11.85 7.61
C GLU A 83 23.68 10.34 7.55
N LEU A 84 22.89 9.58 8.30
CA LEU A 84 22.94 8.12 8.33
C LEU A 84 22.07 7.53 7.22
N TYR A 85 20.87 8.03 7.07
CA TYR A 85 19.97 7.69 5.97
C TYR A 85 18.95 8.80 5.73
N SER A 86 18.39 8.79 4.52
CA SER A 86 17.33 9.71 4.12
C SER A 86 16.43 8.99 3.10
N ILE A 87 15.20 8.68 3.50
CA ILE A 87 14.25 7.90 2.70
C ILE A 87 13.01 8.76 2.43
N PRO A 88 12.80 9.20 1.18
CA PRO A 88 11.61 9.95 0.83
C PRO A 88 10.39 9.04 0.81
N TYR A 89 9.25 9.53 1.31
CA TYR A 89 7.98 8.85 1.24
C TYR A 89 6.83 9.82 1.01
N THR A 90 5.67 9.29 0.69
CA THR A 90 4.47 10.11 0.46
C THR A 90 3.38 9.69 1.41
N THR A 91 2.75 10.68 2.03
CA THR A 91 1.53 10.50 2.80
C THR A 91 0.33 11.05 2.04
N ARG A 92 -0.83 10.47 2.29
CA ARG A 92 -2.10 10.90 1.69
C ARG A 92 -3.19 10.91 2.73
N VAL A 93 -4.00 11.95 2.70
CA VAL A 93 -5.17 12.05 3.56
C VAL A 93 -6.34 11.31 2.93
N PHE A 94 -6.82 10.27 3.61
CA PHE A 94 -8.00 9.50 3.24
C PHE A 94 -9.19 10.02 4.03
N SER A 95 -10.25 10.42 3.33
CA SER A 95 -11.49 10.90 3.92
C SER A 95 -12.60 9.88 3.72
N MET A 96 -13.36 9.62 4.78
CA MET A 96 -14.50 8.69 4.80
C MET A 96 -15.76 9.43 5.21
N GLY A 97 -16.87 9.10 4.57
CA GLY A 97 -18.19 9.62 4.95
C GLY A 97 -18.85 10.52 3.92
N ASP A 98 -18.07 11.05 2.99
CA ASP A 98 -18.59 11.95 1.95
C ASP A 98 -19.66 12.92 2.50
N VAL A 99 -20.61 13.37 1.67
CA VAL A 99 -21.70 14.30 2.08
C VAL A 99 -22.72 13.69 3.05
N ASN A 100 -22.82 12.36 3.07
CA ASN A 100 -23.81 11.65 3.90
C ASN A 100 -23.27 11.31 5.30
N GLY A 101 -21.97 11.38 5.49
CA GLY A 101 -21.33 10.95 6.73
C GLY A 101 -21.35 9.45 6.94
N LEU A 102 -20.61 8.98 7.94
CA LEU A 102 -20.54 7.58 8.36
C LEU A 102 -20.69 7.46 9.87
N PRO A 103 -21.35 6.39 10.36
CA PRO A 103 -21.46 6.11 11.78
C PRO A 103 -20.09 5.74 12.37
N TYR A 104 -19.96 5.89 13.68
CA TYR A 104 -18.72 5.66 14.42
C TYR A 104 -18.12 4.27 14.19
N TYR A 105 -18.96 3.22 14.14
CA TYR A 105 -18.45 1.83 14.03
C TYR A 105 -17.67 1.56 12.74
N ILE A 106 -17.96 2.28 11.65
CA ILE A 106 -17.17 2.17 10.39
C ILE A 106 -15.76 2.74 10.57
N ALA A 107 -15.64 3.87 11.25
CA ALA A 107 -14.33 4.44 11.56
C ALA A 107 -13.53 3.54 12.50
N GLU A 108 -14.19 2.92 13.47
CA GLU A 108 -13.59 1.91 14.35
C GLU A 108 -13.12 0.68 13.57
N LEU A 109 -13.95 0.15 12.66
CA LEU A 109 -13.59 -0.95 11.78
C LEU A 109 -12.37 -0.60 10.94
N MET A 110 -12.35 0.58 10.32
CA MET A 110 -11.21 1.05 9.54
C MET A 110 -9.94 1.17 10.38
N ASN A 111 -10.07 1.66 11.61
CA ASN A 111 -8.94 1.74 12.54
C ASN A 111 -8.34 0.36 12.86
N ARG A 112 -9.17 -0.67 13.00
CA ARG A 112 -8.74 -2.05 13.22
C ARG A 112 -8.10 -2.65 11.97
N ILE A 113 -8.70 -2.45 10.80
CA ILE A 113 -8.18 -2.93 9.51
C ILE A 113 -6.75 -2.38 9.26
N LEU A 114 -6.52 -1.11 9.55
CA LEU A 114 -5.21 -0.48 9.38
C LEU A 114 -4.12 -1.00 10.34
N CYS A 115 -4.45 -1.89 11.25
CA CYS A 115 -3.48 -2.63 12.05
C CYS A 115 -3.06 -3.98 11.41
N LEU A 116 -3.67 -4.36 10.30
CA LEU A 116 -3.35 -5.60 9.60
C LEU A 116 -2.11 -5.44 8.72
N SER A 117 -1.51 -6.56 8.34
CA SER A 117 -0.25 -6.58 7.60
C SER A 117 -0.35 -6.12 6.15
N ASP A 118 -1.50 -6.30 5.53
CA ASP A 118 -1.72 -5.90 4.13
C ASP A 118 -3.11 -5.27 3.96
N VAL A 119 -3.08 -3.97 3.64
CA VAL A 119 -4.27 -3.17 3.39
C VAL A 119 -4.09 -2.44 2.08
N LYS A 120 -5.06 -2.60 1.18
CA LYS A 120 -5.10 -1.90 -0.09
C LYS A 120 -6.33 -1.02 -0.16
N ILE A 121 -6.16 0.17 -0.71
CA ILE A 121 -7.25 1.10 -1.01
C ILE A 121 -7.21 1.39 -2.50
N ASN A 122 -8.27 1.02 -3.21
CA ASN A 122 -8.34 1.09 -4.68
C ASN A 122 -7.15 0.39 -5.37
N GLY A 123 -6.70 -0.76 -4.82
CA GLY A 123 -5.59 -1.55 -5.35
C GLY A 123 -4.19 -1.11 -4.94
N GLU A 124 -4.01 0.08 -4.37
CA GLU A 124 -2.73 0.56 -3.85
C GLU A 124 -2.55 0.19 -2.38
N SER A 125 -1.35 -0.26 -1.99
CA SER A 125 -1.03 -0.67 -0.62
C SER A 125 -0.70 0.52 0.26
N PHE A 126 -1.34 0.59 1.43
CA PHE A 126 -1.15 1.63 2.42
C PHE A 126 -0.86 1.06 3.80
N VAL A 127 -0.20 1.86 4.60
CA VAL A 127 -0.03 1.66 6.04
C VAL A 127 -0.39 2.95 6.76
N ARG A 128 -0.64 2.83 8.05
CA ARG A 128 -0.84 3.97 8.93
C ARG A 128 0.41 4.85 8.96
N GLU A 129 0.26 6.16 8.88
CA GLU A 129 1.36 7.09 9.12
C GLU A 129 1.54 7.30 10.62
N GLY A 130 2.67 6.87 11.15
CA GLY A 130 2.97 6.98 12.57
C GLY A 130 1.81 6.50 13.45
N ASN A 131 1.35 7.36 14.34
CA ASN A 131 0.21 7.12 15.23
C ASN A 131 -1.11 7.72 14.70
N SER A 132 -1.23 7.98 13.39
CA SER A 132 -2.46 8.53 12.83
C SER A 132 -3.65 7.61 13.11
N LYS A 133 -4.79 8.18 13.36
CA LYS A 133 -6.05 7.50 13.66
C LYS A 133 -7.19 8.18 12.91
N PRO A 134 -8.33 7.49 12.68
CA PRO A 134 -9.50 8.17 12.15
C PRO A 134 -9.92 9.30 13.09
N GLU A 135 -9.89 10.52 12.58
CA GLU A 135 -10.28 11.73 13.31
C GLU A 135 -11.58 12.25 12.75
N LYS A 136 -12.48 12.65 13.65
CA LYS A 136 -13.74 13.26 13.26
C LYS A 136 -13.48 14.68 12.77
N VAL A 137 -13.80 14.94 11.50
CA VAL A 137 -13.65 16.25 10.88
C VAL A 137 -14.94 17.06 10.98
N GLU A 138 -16.08 16.43 10.70
CA GLU A 138 -17.37 17.11 10.65
C GLU A 138 -18.49 16.19 11.14
N THR A 139 -19.55 16.78 11.69
CA THR A 139 -20.80 16.11 12.07
C THR A 139 -21.88 16.47 11.07
N ILE A 140 -22.51 15.47 10.47
CA ILE A 140 -23.55 15.67 9.47
C ILE A 140 -24.92 15.67 10.11
N GLY A 141 -25.56 16.83 10.07
CA GLY A 141 -26.92 17.02 10.55
C GLY A 141 -27.05 16.75 12.07
N ARG A 142 -28.25 16.27 12.48
CA ARG A 142 -28.57 15.92 13.88
C ARG A 142 -28.40 14.44 14.18
N LYS A 143 -27.91 13.65 13.22
CA LYS A 143 -27.67 12.22 13.37
C LYS A 143 -26.22 12.01 13.79
N GLU A 144 -25.92 10.85 14.39
CA GLU A 144 -24.55 10.43 14.73
C GLU A 144 -23.78 9.97 13.49
N LEU A 145 -23.76 10.80 12.46
CA LEU A 145 -23.04 10.61 11.21
C LEU A 145 -21.94 11.65 11.10
N PHE A 146 -20.77 11.20 10.73
CA PHE A 146 -19.55 12.01 10.76
C PHE A 146 -18.73 11.83 9.49
N ILE A 147 -18.01 12.87 9.10
CA ILE A 147 -16.91 12.75 8.15
C ILE A 147 -15.65 12.48 8.96
N TRP A 148 -14.92 11.45 8.56
CA TRP A 148 -13.69 11.02 9.20
C TRP A 148 -12.51 11.25 8.27
N SER A 149 -11.34 11.48 8.83
CA SER A 149 -10.09 11.66 8.09
C SER A 149 -8.97 10.91 8.77
N ILE A 150 -8.08 10.31 7.98
CA ILE A 150 -6.87 9.64 8.46
C ILE A 150 -5.72 9.85 7.49
N THR A 151 -4.52 10.04 8.01
CA THR A 151 -3.30 10.12 7.20
C THR A 151 -2.69 8.74 7.04
N LEU A 152 -2.43 8.35 5.80
CA LEU A 152 -1.88 7.07 5.41
C LEU A 152 -0.59 7.27 4.64
N ARG A 153 0.37 6.36 4.85
CA ARG A 153 1.62 6.27 4.09
C ARG A 153 1.49 5.20 3.02
N GLN A 154 1.87 5.52 1.81
CA GLN A 154 1.91 4.54 0.73
C GLN A 154 3.03 3.53 0.99
N LYS A 155 2.70 2.23 1.01
CA LYS A 155 3.64 1.16 1.41
C LYS A 155 4.72 0.92 0.38
N LEU A 156 4.39 1.00 -0.90
CA LEU A 156 5.29 0.79 -2.01
C LEU A 156 5.12 1.94 -3.01
N ARG A 157 6.16 2.70 -3.21
CA ARG A 157 6.25 3.64 -4.30
C ARG A 157 7.58 3.43 -5.01
N HIS A 158 7.51 2.94 -6.23
CA HIS A 158 8.68 2.93 -7.10
C HIS A 158 8.87 4.35 -7.65
N ILE A 159 9.90 5.02 -7.18
CA ILE A 159 10.38 6.24 -7.83
C ILE A 159 11.43 5.77 -8.83
N SER A 160 11.08 5.72 -10.10
CA SER A 160 12.04 5.39 -11.14
C SER A 160 13.19 6.40 -11.12
N GLY A 161 14.43 5.90 -11.04
CA GLY A 161 15.64 6.70 -11.11
C GLY A 161 16.35 7.02 -9.80
N ILE A 162 15.74 6.74 -8.63
CA ILE A 162 16.40 6.90 -7.32
C ILE A 162 16.16 5.64 -6.49
N GLY A 163 17.16 4.77 -6.40
CA GLY A 163 17.18 3.62 -5.51
C GLY A 163 16.07 2.60 -5.72
N GLY A 164 15.49 2.54 -6.91
CA GLY A 164 14.56 1.49 -7.27
C GLY A 164 15.26 0.14 -7.16
N LYS A 165 14.54 -0.89 -6.66
CA LYS A 165 15.00 -2.26 -6.79
C LYS A 165 15.40 -2.47 -8.25
N ILE A 166 16.65 -2.84 -8.48
CA ILE A 166 17.09 -3.32 -9.79
C ILE A 166 16.31 -4.61 -10.01
N GLU A 167 15.20 -4.54 -10.73
CA GLU A 167 14.62 -5.74 -11.30
C GLU A 167 15.61 -6.24 -12.36
N GLU A 168 15.83 -7.53 -12.39
CA GLU A 168 16.89 -8.24 -13.12
C GLU A 168 16.89 -8.06 -14.64
N SER A 169 16.23 -7.04 -15.18
CA SER A 169 16.23 -6.75 -16.61
C SER A 169 16.20 -5.24 -16.90
N TYR A 170 17.35 -4.67 -17.19
CA TYR A 170 17.44 -3.37 -17.84
C TYR A 170 17.48 -3.53 -19.34
N SER A 171 16.45 -3.02 -20.00
CA SER A 171 16.49 -2.74 -21.44
C SER A 171 16.67 -1.24 -21.65
N ALA A 172 17.89 -0.76 -21.68
CA ALA A 172 18.20 0.55 -22.20
C ALA A 172 18.63 0.39 -23.66
N SER A 173 17.82 0.90 -24.58
CA SER A 173 18.12 0.94 -26.04
C SER A 173 18.48 -0.41 -26.67
N GLY A 174 17.76 -1.48 -26.36
CA GLY A 174 17.94 -2.78 -27.03
C GLY A 174 19.07 -3.65 -26.50
N VAL A 175 19.73 -3.23 -25.42
CA VAL A 175 20.75 -4.05 -24.73
C VAL A 175 20.16 -4.55 -23.42
N SER A 176 20.06 -5.86 -23.24
CA SER A 176 19.63 -6.48 -22.00
C SER A 176 20.86 -6.91 -21.17
N PHE A 177 20.74 -6.73 -19.84
CA PHE A 177 21.74 -7.19 -18.88
C PHE A 177 21.12 -8.32 -18.06
N LYS A 178 21.74 -9.50 -18.05
CA LYS A 178 21.38 -10.60 -17.16
C LYS A 178 22.46 -10.71 -16.09
N LEU A 179 22.16 -10.22 -14.90
CA LEU A 179 23.05 -10.34 -13.75
C LEU A 179 22.57 -11.46 -12.86
N ASN A 180 23.24 -12.59 -12.89
CA ASN A 180 23.11 -13.66 -11.88
C ASN A 180 24.09 -13.34 -10.76
N LYS A 181 23.62 -13.24 -9.52
CA LYS A 181 24.41 -13.01 -8.28
C LYS A 181 25.92 -12.89 -8.54
N PRO A 182 26.47 -11.68 -8.77
CA PRO A 182 27.88 -11.54 -9.11
C PRO A 182 28.75 -12.02 -7.94
N GLU A 183 29.72 -12.88 -8.24
CA GLU A 183 30.76 -13.30 -7.30
C GLU A 183 31.97 -12.40 -7.44
N ASP A 184 32.80 -12.32 -6.38
CA ASP A 184 34.01 -11.51 -6.39
C ASP A 184 34.95 -11.92 -7.53
N GLY A 185 35.27 -10.98 -8.42
CA GLY A 185 36.16 -11.21 -9.58
C GLY A 185 35.44 -11.47 -10.90
N GLU A 186 34.13 -11.51 -10.93
CA GLU A 186 33.38 -11.61 -12.18
C GLU A 186 33.36 -10.27 -12.92
N VAL A 187 33.43 -10.37 -14.26
CA VAL A 187 33.34 -9.22 -15.16
C VAL A 187 32.11 -9.35 -16.07
N LEU A 188 31.58 -8.22 -16.49
CA LEU A 188 30.48 -8.17 -17.46
C LEU A 188 31.06 -8.40 -18.87
N VAL A 189 30.62 -9.48 -19.52
CA VAL A 189 30.99 -9.81 -20.89
C VAL A 189 29.73 -9.82 -21.76
N TYR A 190 29.84 -9.27 -22.97
CA TYR A 190 28.73 -9.36 -23.92
C TYR A 190 28.71 -10.76 -24.56
N ASP A 191 27.58 -11.43 -24.47
CA ASP A 191 27.33 -12.73 -25.11
C ASP A 191 26.57 -12.50 -26.41
N ASP A 192 27.23 -12.69 -27.52
CA ASP A 192 26.66 -12.53 -28.86
C ASP A 192 25.52 -13.50 -29.15
N ASN A 193 25.49 -14.69 -28.52
CA ASN A 193 24.44 -15.68 -28.73
C ASN A 193 23.16 -15.30 -27.99
N GLU A 194 23.28 -14.69 -26.83
CA GLU A 194 22.15 -14.21 -26.06
C GLU A 194 21.75 -12.77 -26.35
N GLY A 195 22.62 -12.00 -27.05
CA GLY A 195 22.41 -10.60 -27.32
C GLY A 195 22.36 -9.74 -26.06
N SER A 196 23.04 -10.14 -24.99
CA SER A 196 22.97 -9.52 -23.67
C SER A 196 24.32 -9.55 -22.95
N PHE A 197 24.49 -8.63 -21.99
CA PHE A 197 25.64 -8.71 -21.09
C PHE A 197 25.35 -9.71 -19.97
N VAL A 198 26.31 -10.61 -19.73
CA VAL A 198 26.26 -11.62 -18.66
C VAL A 198 27.50 -11.49 -17.78
N ASN A 199 27.39 -11.88 -16.50
CA ASN A 199 28.56 -11.96 -15.64
C ASN A 199 29.34 -13.26 -15.92
N SER A 200 30.66 -13.16 -16.02
CA SER A 200 31.53 -14.29 -16.33
C SER A 200 32.84 -14.23 -15.54
N ASN A 201 33.31 -15.41 -15.11
CA ASN A 201 34.60 -15.56 -14.43
C ASN A 201 35.79 -15.64 -15.40
N THR A 202 35.55 -15.69 -16.71
CA THR A 202 36.60 -15.79 -17.71
C THR A 202 36.53 -14.62 -18.68
N LEU A 203 37.55 -13.77 -18.67
CA LEU A 203 37.92 -13.00 -19.85
C LEU A 203 38.30 -14.02 -20.90
N SER A 204 37.37 -14.38 -21.81
CA SER A 204 37.76 -15.13 -23.01
C SER A 204 38.75 -14.24 -23.74
N SER A 205 39.98 -14.73 -23.84
CA SER A 205 41.06 -14.08 -24.60
C SER A 205 40.56 -13.66 -25.97
N LEU A 206 40.53 -12.38 -26.21
CA LEU A 206 40.50 -11.78 -27.54
C LEU A 206 41.67 -12.29 -28.40
#